data_29dd375c03769ecc7c3a54e2517dd7f3
#
_entry.id   29dd375c03769ecc7c3a54e2517dd7f3
#
_cell.length_a   1.000
_cell.length_b   1.000
_cell.length_c   1.000
_cell.angle_alpha   90.00
_cell.angle_beta   90.00
_cell.angle_gamma   90.00
#
_symmetry.space_group_name_H-M   'P 1'
#
loop_
_entity.id
_entity.type
_entity.pdbx_description
1 polymer ?
#
loop_
_entity_poly.entity_id
_entity_poly.type
_entity_poly.pdbx_seq_one_letter_code
_entity_poly.pdbx_strand_id
1 'polypeptide(L)'
;MTDLFNEKAKDWDANEMRTMLSSAIGLSILAHVSLHEQMRVMDFGAGTGLISSQVAPLVKKIVAVDISEAMLNKLVAKPELQDKVEIVCQDIIEKPIADNFDLIMSAMSMHHVKDTSKLIQRFSEHLNPGASIALADLDKEDGSFHPEDSEGVFHLGFKRNELQIILEKYGFREVQFVTAHTINKEEKKYPIFLVTATKN
;
A
#
# COMPACT_ATOMS: atom_id res chain seq x y z
N MET A 1 -12.89 -9.73 -14.14
CA MET A 1 -13.07 -9.59 -12.68
C MET A 1 -13.88 -8.33 -12.46
N THR A 2 -14.93 -8.36 -11.63
CA THR A 2 -15.74 -7.15 -11.36
C THR A 2 -14.90 -6.17 -10.56
N ASP A 3 -14.79 -4.92 -11.01
CA ASP A 3 -14.09 -3.87 -10.27
C ASP A 3 -14.94 -3.43 -9.05
N LEU A 4 -14.64 -3.99 -7.88
CA LEU A 4 -15.35 -3.71 -6.62
C LEU A 4 -15.19 -2.25 -6.15
N PHE A 5 -14.24 -1.52 -6.71
CA PHE A 5 -13.92 -0.15 -6.31
C PHE A 5 -14.46 0.90 -7.28
N ASN A 6 -15.02 0.49 -8.44
CA ASN A 6 -15.51 1.41 -9.47
C ASN A 6 -16.48 2.47 -8.92
N GLU A 7 -17.53 2.05 -8.23
CA GLU A 7 -18.52 2.98 -7.64
C GLU A 7 -17.91 3.78 -6.47
N LYS A 8 -17.02 3.15 -5.68
CA LYS A 8 -16.36 3.78 -4.53
C LYS A 8 -15.41 4.90 -4.95
N ALA A 9 -14.83 4.83 -6.17
CA ALA A 9 -13.90 5.82 -6.69
C ALA A 9 -14.52 7.24 -6.80
N LYS A 10 -15.83 7.35 -6.99
CA LYS A 10 -16.52 8.63 -7.19
C LYS A 10 -16.29 9.59 -6.03
N ASP A 11 -16.46 9.10 -4.79
CA ASP A 11 -16.41 9.89 -3.56
C ASP A 11 -15.29 9.43 -2.61
N TRP A 12 -14.25 8.74 -3.14
CA TRP A 12 -13.20 8.16 -2.32
C TRP A 12 -12.48 9.20 -1.48
N ASP A 13 -12.05 10.29 -2.13
CA ASP A 13 -11.28 11.36 -1.49
C ASP A 13 -12.15 12.34 -0.69
N ALA A 14 -13.48 12.28 -0.83
CA ALA A 14 -14.42 13.07 -0.01
C ALA A 14 -14.62 12.49 1.40
N ASN A 15 -14.16 11.26 1.64
CA ASN A 15 -14.26 10.63 2.96
C ASN A 15 -13.13 11.09 3.87
N GLU A 16 -13.44 11.92 4.86
CA GLU A 16 -12.48 12.50 5.79
C GLU A 16 -11.64 11.45 6.56
N MET A 17 -12.26 10.32 6.94
CA MET A 17 -11.53 9.26 7.63
C MET A 17 -10.45 8.63 6.73
N ARG A 18 -10.75 8.41 5.44
CA ARG A 18 -9.77 7.86 4.48
C ARG A 18 -8.63 8.83 4.23
N THR A 19 -8.93 10.11 4.03
CA THR A 19 -7.91 11.13 3.78
C THR A 19 -7.03 11.35 5.00
N MET A 20 -7.61 11.38 6.20
CA MET A 20 -6.86 11.48 7.47
C MET A 20 -5.98 10.24 7.68
N LEU A 21 -6.50 9.03 7.45
CA LEU A 21 -5.73 7.79 7.56
C LEU A 21 -4.56 7.78 6.58
N SER A 22 -4.82 8.10 5.30
CA SER A 22 -3.78 8.16 4.27
C SER A 22 -2.73 9.22 4.59
N SER A 23 -3.13 10.36 5.15
CA SER A 23 -2.19 11.39 5.63
C SER A 23 -1.29 10.86 6.74
N ALA A 24 -1.85 10.19 7.74
CA ALA A 24 -1.08 9.61 8.84
C ALA A 24 -0.10 8.52 8.38
N ILE A 25 -0.55 7.65 7.47
CA ILE A 25 0.32 6.61 6.87
C ILE A 25 1.44 7.25 6.05
N GLY A 26 1.13 8.24 5.21
CA GLY A 26 2.14 8.94 4.41
C GLY A 26 3.19 9.63 5.29
N LEU A 27 2.78 10.34 6.34
CA LEU A 27 3.70 10.93 7.32
C LEU A 27 4.57 9.87 8.01
N SER A 28 4.00 8.70 8.32
CA SER A 28 4.76 7.59 8.90
C SER A 28 5.79 7.03 7.91
N ILE A 29 5.44 6.90 6.63
CA ILE A 29 6.40 6.51 5.57
C ILE A 29 7.54 7.54 5.50
N LEU A 30 7.22 8.82 5.43
CA LEU A 30 8.22 9.90 5.36
C LEU A 30 9.16 9.94 6.58
N ALA A 31 8.68 9.52 7.74
CA ALA A 31 9.47 9.45 8.97
C ALA A 31 10.41 8.23 9.06
N HIS A 32 10.08 7.13 8.37
CA HIS A 32 10.79 5.86 8.54
C HIS A 32 11.50 5.37 7.27
N VAL A 33 11.31 6.03 6.13
CA VAL A 33 11.96 5.70 4.85
C VAL A 33 12.77 6.90 4.36
N SER A 34 14.05 6.68 4.08
CA SER A 34 14.89 7.71 3.47
C SER A 34 14.60 7.83 1.99
N LEU A 35 13.79 8.82 1.61
CA LEU A 35 13.44 9.10 0.21
C LEU A 35 14.47 10.03 -0.43
N HIS A 36 14.70 9.87 -1.75
CA HIS A 36 15.53 10.77 -2.53
C HIS A 36 15.11 10.85 -4.00
N GLU A 37 15.48 11.95 -4.67
CA GLU A 37 15.03 12.33 -6.00
C GLU A 37 15.39 11.35 -7.14
N GLN A 38 16.21 10.35 -6.91
CA GLN A 38 16.55 9.34 -7.91
C GLN A 38 15.71 8.07 -7.80
N MET A 39 14.93 7.92 -6.73
CA MET A 39 14.14 6.70 -6.48
C MET A 39 13.03 6.51 -7.51
N ARG A 40 12.90 5.26 -7.95
CA ARG A 40 11.69 4.73 -8.61
C ARG A 40 10.88 3.95 -7.58
N VAL A 41 9.64 4.34 -7.40
CA VAL A 41 8.75 3.80 -6.36
C VAL A 41 7.58 3.06 -7.01
N MET A 42 7.23 1.88 -6.52
CA MET A 42 5.94 1.27 -6.79
C MET A 42 4.97 1.63 -5.67
N ASP A 43 3.78 2.13 -6.01
CA ASP A 43 2.64 2.26 -5.10
C ASP A 43 1.64 1.14 -5.42
N PHE A 44 1.62 0.10 -4.57
CA PHE A 44 0.75 -1.07 -4.76
C PHE A 44 -0.61 -0.86 -4.09
N GLY A 45 -1.67 -1.03 -4.88
CA GLY A 45 -3.02 -0.67 -4.46
C GLY A 45 -3.15 0.85 -4.31
N ALA A 46 -2.63 1.59 -5.30
CA ALA A 46 -2.48 3.04 -5.24
C ALA A 46 -3.82 3.79 -5.10
N GLY A 47 -4.93 3.18 -5.49
CA GLY A 47 -6.25 3.78 -5.45
C GLY A 47 -6.26 5.12 -6.16
N THR A 48 -6.78 6.15 -5.51
CA THR A 48 -6.83 7.53 -6.01
C THR A 48 -5.51 8.30 -5.83
N GLY A 49 -4.44 7.66 -5.33
CA GLY A 49 -3.12 8.26 -5.18
C GLY A 49 -2.93 9.14 -3.94
N LEU A 50 -3.68 8.93 -2.87
CA LEU A 50 -3.54 9.73 -1.63
C LEU A 50 -2.15 9.60 -0.98
N ILE A 51 -1.52 8.43 -1.05
CA ILE A 51 -0.13 8.24 -0.60
C ILE A 51 0.84 8.75 -1.67
N SER A 52 0.60 8.43 -2.95
CA SER A 52 1.41 8.92 -4.06
C SER A 52 1.57 10.45 -4.04
N SER A 53 0.51 11.21 -3.76
CA SER A 53 0.57 12.69 -3.69
C SER A 53 1.56 13.21 -2.64
N GLN A 54 1.76 12.48 -1.54
CA GLN A 54 2.69 12.88 -0.47
C GLN A 54 4.14 12.53 -0.81
N VAL A 55 4.36 11.42 -1.53
CA VAL A 55 5.69 10.88 -1.84
C VAL A 55 6.25 11.45 -3.16
N ALA A 56 5.40 11.74 -4.16
CA ALA A 56 5.80 12.19 -5.49
C ALA A 56 6.77 13.38 -5.53
N PRO A 57 6.65 14.41 -4.67
CA PRO A 57 7.61 15.53 -4.68
C PRO A 57 9.05 15.13 -4.36
N LEU A 58 9.24 14.01 -3.64
CA LEU A 58 10.52 13.59 -3.05
C LEU A 58 11.26 12.52 -3.86
N VAL A 59 10.63 11.98 -4.91
CA VAL A 59 11.16 10.85 -5.69
C VAL A 59 11.21 11.18 -7.19
N LYS A 60 11.92 10.35 -7.94
CA LYS A 60 12.03 10.51 -9.40
C LYS A 60 10.70 10.21 -10.08
N LYS A 61 10.12 9.05 -9.75
CA LYS A 61 8.94 8.53 -10.43
C LYS A 61 8.21 7.53 -9.54
N ILE A 62 6.89 7.52 -9.63
CA ILE A 62 6.03 6.51 -9.01
C ILE A 62 5.35 5.71 -10.12
N VAL A 63 5.36 4.39 -10.01
CA VAL A 63 4.50 3.50 -10.78
C VAL A 63 3.35 3.09 -9.86
N ALA A 64 2.18 3.66 -10.14
CA ALA A 64 0.96 3.41 -9.38
C ALA A 64 0.25 2.18 -9.95
N VAL A 65 0.18 1.13 -9.17
CA VAL A 65 -0.40 -0.16 -9.55
C VAL A 65 -1.72 -0.36 -8.82
N ASP A 66 -2.77 -0.61 -9.57
CA ASP A 66 -4.09 -0.95 -9.03
C ASP A 66 -4.84 -1.84 -10.02
N ILE A 67 -5.84 -2.58 -9.55
CA ILE A 67 -6.74 -3.38 -10.39
C ILE A 67 -7.98 -2.58 -10.83
N SER A 68 -8.23 -1.43 -10.21
CA SER A 68 -9.36 -0.55 -10.50
C SER A 68 -8.95 0.59 -11.44
N GLU A 69 -9.42 0.52 -12.67
CA GLU A 69 -9.24 1.58 -13.65
C GLU A 69 -9.87 2.90 -13.18
N ALA A 70 -11.03 2.83 -12.53
CA ALA A 70 -11.73 4.00 -12.03
C ALA A 70 -10.92 4.75 -10.95
N MET A 71 -10.24 4.01 -10.06
CA MET A 71 -9.33 4.59 -9.07
C MET A 71 -8.14 5.26 -9.75
N LEU A 72 -7.47 4.58 -10.67
CA LEU A 72 -6.33 5.12 -11.40
C LEU A 72 -6.69 6.36 -12.24
N ASN A 73 -7.90 6.41 -12.82
CA ASN A 73 -8.40 7.58 -13.53
C ASN A 73 -8.54 8.80 -12.61
N LYS A 74 -8.92 8.61 -11.35
CA LYS A 74 -8.93 9.69 -10.34
C LYS A 74 -7.50 10.13 -9.98
N LEU A 75 -6.58 9.19 -9.88
CA LEU A 75 -5.18 9.46 -9.58
C LEU A 75 -4.54 10.34 -10.66
N VAL A 76 -4.66 9.98 -11.94
CA VAL A 76 -4.05 10.75 -13.06
C VAL A 76 -4.70 12.11 -13.26
N ALA A 77 -5.92 12.32 -12.78
CA ALA A 77 -6.58 13.61 -12.82
C ALA A 77 -6.00 14.62 -11.81
N LYS A 78 -5.15 14.20 -10.86
CA LYS A 78 -4.52 15.07 -9.88
C LYS A 78 -3.35 15.84 -10.50
N PRO A 79 -3.39 17.18 -10.54
CA PRO A 79 -2.34 17.98 -11.18
C PRO A 79 -0.94 17.75 -10.60
N GLU A 80 -0.85 17.54 -9.28
CA GLU A 80 0.42 17.31 -8.57
C GLU A 80 1.09 15.98 -8.91
N LEU A 81 0.38 15.06 -9.57
CA LEU A 81 0.89 13.74 -9.96
C LEU A 81 1.26 13.62 -11.44
N GLN A 82 0.87 14.57 -12.30
CA GLN A 82 0.91 14.43 -13.77
C GLN A 82 2.28 14.01 -14.32
N ASP A 83 3.36 14.65 -13.94
CA ASP A 83 4.70 14.35 -14.48
C ASP A 83 5.48 13.32 -13.63
N LYS A 84 4.91 12.90 -12.51
CA LYS A 84 5.56 12.06 -11.51
C LYS A 84 5.06 10.64 -11.48
N VAL A 85 3.87 10.36 -12.02
CA VAL A 85 3.23 9.05 -11.88
C VAL A 85 2.94 8.41 -13.23
N GLU A 86 3.25 7.12 -13.34
CA GLU A 86 2.80 6.20 -14.37
C GLU A 86 1.80 5.24 -13.76
N ILE A 87 0.72 4.92 -14.47
CA ILE A 87 -0.28 3.98 -13.99
C ILE A 87 -0.14 2.62 -14.66
N VAL A 88 -0.37 1.56 -13.88
CA VAL A 88 -0.43 0.18 -14.34
C VAL A 88 -1.70 -0.47 -13.78
N CYS A 89 -2.71 -0.65 -14.64
CA CYS A 89 -3.97 -1.31 -14.27
C CYS A 89 -3.83 -2.82 -14.48
N GLN A 90 -3.30 -3.52 -13.46
CA GLN A 90 -3.17 -4.99 -13.50
C GLN A 90 -2.96 -5.61 -12.13
N ASP A 91 -3.28 -6.91 -12.03
CA ASP A 91 -2.86 -7.75 -10.91
C ASP A 91 -1.43 -8.23 -11.11
N ILE A 92 -0.49 -7.70 -10.32
CA ILE A 92 0.93 -8.09 -10.40
C ILE A 92 1.21 -9.51 -9.92
N ILE A 93 0.29 -10.12 -9.18
CA ILE A 93 0.42 -11.51 -8.75
C ILE A 93 0.31 -12.43 -9.96
N GLU A 94 -0.64 -12.16 -10.84
CA GLU A 94 -0.87 -12.95 -12.05
C GLU A 94 0.04 -12.51 -13.19
N LYS A 95 0.27 -11.20 -13.33
CA LYS A 95 1.10 -10.63 -14.40
C LYS A 95 2.12 -9.66 -13.80
N PRO A 96 3.38 -10.10 -13.57
CA PRO A 96 4.44 -9.23 -13.09
C PRO A 96 4.72 -8.05 -14.03
N ILE A 97 5.22 -6.95 -13.47
CA ILE A 97 5.71 -5.80 -14.24
C ILE A 97 7.19 -6.05 -14.60
N ALA A 98 7.63 -5.63 -15.79
CA ALA A 98 9.02 -5.80 -16.22
C ALA A 98 9.94 -4.67 -15.71
N ASP A 99 9.73 -4.22 -14.49
CA ASP A 99 10.46 -3.11 -13.86
C ASP A 99 10.93 -3.49 -12.45
N ASN A 100 12.02 -2.84 -12.01
CA ASN A 100 12.51 -2.93 -10.64
C ASN A 100 12.45 -1.54 -9.97
N PHE A 101 12.28 -1.56 -8.64
CA PHE A 101 12.02 -0.39 -7.83
C PHE A 101 13.02 -0.27 -6.67
N ASP A 102 13.20 0.96 -6.19
CA ASP A 102 14.02 1.27 -5.03
C ASP A 102 13.18 1.29 -3.74
N LEU A 103 11.86 1.41 -3.90
CA LEU A 103 10.87 1.30 -2.84
C LEU A 103 9.57 0.71 -3.38
N ILE A 104 8.97 -0.20 -2.65
CA ILE A 104 7.57 -0.56 -2.81
C ILE A 104 6.81 -0.09 -1.58
N MET A 105 5.80 0.75 -1.78
CA MET A 105 4.88 1.17 -0.74
C MET A 105 3.48 0.62 -0.99
N SER A 106 2.71 0.43 0.08
CA SER A 106 1.31 0.03 0.02
C SER A 106 0.58 0.50 1.27
N ALA A 107 -0.65 0.93 1.13
CA ALA A 107 -1.48 1.36 2.24
C ALA A 107 -2.89 0.78 2.15
N MET A 108 -3.29 0.02 3.16
CA MET A 108 -4.65 -0.54 3.30
C MET A 108 -5.12 -1.37 2.08
N SER A 109 -4.19 -2.12 1.47
CA SER A 109 -4.48 -2.89 0.24
C SER A 109 -4.12 -4.38 0.36
N MET A 110 -3.19 -4.75 1.24
CA MET A 110 -2.75 -6.15 1.36
C MET A 110 -3.86 -7.08 1.85
N HIS A 111 -4.78 -6.59 2.68
CA HIS A 111 -5.90 -7.39 3.18
C HIS A 111 -6.93 -7.78 2.09
N HIS A 112 -6.84 -7.14 0.91
CA HIS A 112 -7.59 -7.50 -0.30
C HIS A 112 -6.88 -8.55 -1.17
N VAL A 113 -5.69 -9.00 -0.81
CA VAL A 113 -4.92 -10.00 -1.56
C VAL A 113 -5.01 -11.36 -0.88
N LYS A 114 -5.57 -12.35 -1.56
CA LYS A 114 -5.83 -13.68 -0.99
C LYS A 114 -4.56 -14.39 -0.51
N ASP A 115 -3.49 -14.34 -1.27
CA ASP A 115 -2.20 -14.98 -0.95
C ASP A 115 -1.13 -13.93 -0.64
N THR A 116 -1.06 -13.54 0.63
CA THR A 116 -0.06 -12.57 1.13
C THR A 116 1.37 -13.08 0.92
N SER A 117 1.61 -14.39 1.01
CA SER A 117 2.95 -14.96 0.80
C SER A 117 3.41 -14.77 -0.65
N LYS A 118 2.53 -15.02 -1.62
CA LYS A 118 2.80 -14.77 -3.04
C LYS A 118 2.97 -13.28 -3.35
N LEU A 119 2.20 -12.41 -2.69
CA LEU A 119 2.36 -10.95 -2.82
C LEU A 119 3.76 -10.49 -2.35
N ILE A 120 4.20 -10.92 -1.17
CA ILE A 120 5.52 -10.57 -0.64
C ILE A 120 6.64 -11.14 -1.52
N GLN A 121 6.47 -12.33 -2.07
CA GLN A 121 7.38 -12.88 -3.09
C GLN A 121 7.46 -11.94 -4.30
N ARG A 122 6.33 -11.47 -4.84
CA ARG A 122 6.29 -10.52 -5.95
C ARG A 122 6.99 -9.20 -5.62
N PHE A 123 6.76 -8.67 -4.44
CA PHE A 123 7.48 -7.47 -4.00
C PHE A 123 9.00 -7.69 -3.99
N SER A 124 9.44 -8.84 -3.45
CA SER A 124 10.86 -9.19 -3.47
C SER A 124 11.43 -9.29 -4.90
N GLU A 125 10.69 -9.84 -5.85
CA GLU A 125 11.10 -9.98 -7.26
C GLU A 125 11.18 -8.64 -8.01
N HIS A 126 10.39 -7.64 -7.59
CA HIS A 126 10.35 -6.31 -8.20
C HIS A 126 11.28 -5.28 -7.53
N LEU A 127 12.03 -5.66 -6.51
CA LEU A 127 12.94 -4.76 -5.81
C LEU A 127 14.38 -4.95 -6.25
N ASN A 128 15.10 -3.84 -6.39
CA ASN A 128 16.55 -3.84 -6.49
C ASN A 128 17.19 -4.40 -5.21
N PRO A 129 18.39 -5.02 -5.24
CA PRO A 129 19.13 -5.34 -4.04
C PRO A 129 19.37 -4.08 -3.19
N GLY A 130 19.13 -4.16 -1.88
CA GLY A 130 19.23 -3.02 -0.96
C GLY A 130 18.04 -2.07 -0.97
N ALA A 131 17.06 -2.28 -1.86
CA ALA A 131 15.82 -1.51 -1.87
C ALA A 131 14.89 -1.87 -0.70
N SER A 132 13.89 -1.05 -0.46
CA SER A 132 13.05 -1.16 0.73
C SER A 132 11.58 -1.39 0.43
N ILE A 133 10.85 -1.86 1.43
CA ILE A 133 9.40 -1.83 1.47
C ILE A 133 8.90 -0.89 2.58
N ALA A 134 7.69 -0.35 2.38
CA ALA A 134 6.93 0.40 3.37
C ALA A 134 5.45 0.02 3.24
N LEU A 135 5.00 -0.95 4.04
CA LEU A 135 3.67 -1.54 3.90
C LEU A 135 2.84 -1.23 5.14
N ALA A 136 1.70 -0.57 4.96
CA ALA A 136 0.78 -0.24 6.03
C ALA A 136 -0.55 -0.98 5.86
N ASP A 137 -1.01 -1.62 6.93
CA ASP A 137 -2.31 -2.30 6.97
C ASP A 137 -2.79 -2.48 8.41
N LEU A 138 -3.97 -3.06 8.58
CA LEU A 138 -4.58 -3.37 9.87
C LEU A 138 -3.76 -4.39 10.66
N ASP A 139 -3.53 -4.11 11.95
CA ASP A 139 -3.22 -5.19 12.89
C ASP A 139 -4.40 -6.18 12.95
N LYS A 140 -4.11 -7.45 13.28
CA LYS A 140 -5.14 -8.49 13.39
C LYS A 140 -6.27 -8.05 14.31
N GLU A 141 -7.49 -8.15 13.81
CA GLU A 141 -8.72 -7.74 14.52
C GLU A 141 -9.78 -8.86 14.46
N ASP A 142 -10.95 -8.63 15.04
CA ASP A 142 -12.00 -9.62 15.26
C ASP A 142 -13.08 -9.71 14.15
N GLY A 143 -12.89 -9.01 13.03
CA GLY A 143 -13.82 -8.94 11.90
C GLY A 143 -14.77 -7.74 11.95
N SER A 144 -14.69 -6.91 12.98
CA SER A 144 -15.60 -5.77 13.15
C SER A 144 -15.15 -4.47 12.47
N PHE A 145 -13.96 -4.46 11.86
CA PHE A 145 -13.49 -3.29 11.12
C PHE A 145 -14.27 -3.04 9.83
N HIS A 146 -14.47 -4.09 9.04
CA HIS A 146 -15.27 -4.02 7.82
C HIS A 146 -16.72 -4.45 8.09
N PRO A 147 -17.71 -3.95 7.34
CA PRO A 147 -19.06 -4.54 7.35
C PRO A 147 -19.00 -6.04 7.03
N GLU A 148 -19.91 -6.83 7.64
CA GLU A 148 -19.93 -8.31 7.50
C GLU A 148 -19.98 -8.79 6.04
N ASP A 149 -20.66 -8.03 5.16
CA ASP A 149 -20.84 -8.34 3.73
C ASP A 149 -19.76 -7.70 2.83
N SER A 150 -18.60 -7.30 3.36
CA SER A 150 -17.55 -6.65 2.57
C SER A 150 -16.90 -7.64 1.60
N GLU A 151 -17.27 -7.56 0.33
CA GLU A 151 -16.62 -8.34 -0.72
C GLU A 151 -15.15 -7.92 -0.91
N GLY A 152 -14.29 -8.91 -1.22
CA GLY A 152 -12.87 -8.69 -1.52
C GLY A 152 -11.97 -8.49 -0.30
N VAL A 153 -12.47 -8.65 0.92
CA VAL A 153 -11.66 -8.69 2.14
C VAL A 153 -11.32 -10.15 2.46
N PHE A 154 -10.04 -10.51 2.34
CA PHE A 154 -9.57 -11.87 2.59
C PHE A 154 -8.89 -12.02 3.96
N HIS A 155 -8.41 -10.92 4.54
CA HIS A 155 -7.72 -10.92 5.83
C HIS A 155 -8.32 -9.88 6.78
N LEU A 156 -8.61 -10.32 8.00
CA LEU A 156 -9.04 -9.46 9.11
C LEU A 156 -7.80 -8.88 9.82
N GLY A 157 -6.99 -8.11 9.06
CA GLY A 157 -5.69 -7.62 9.50
C GLY A 157 -4.63 -8.72 9.65
N PHE A 158 -3.42 -8.30 10.02
CA PHE A 158 -2.22 -9.15 10.06
C PHE A 158 -1.61 -9.19 11.46
N LYS A 159 -1.14 -10.37 11.87
CA LYS A 159 -0.26 -10.48 13.04
C LYS A 159 1.16 -10.13 12.62
N ARG A 160 1.74 -9.15 13.29
CA ARG A 160 3.07 -8.60 12.95
C ARG A 160 4.16 -9.67 12.90
N ASN A 161 4.15 -10.61 13.86
CA ASN A 161 5.12 -11.70 13.90
C ASN A 161 4.96 -12.70 12.74
N GLU A 162 3.73 -13.00 12.31
CA GLU A 162 3.47 -13.87 11.15
C GLU A 162 3.91 -13.19 9.84
N LEU A 163 3.60 -11.89 9.70
CA LEU A 163 4.03 -11.11 8.53
C LEU A 163 5.56 -10.97 8.48
N GLN A 164 6.23 -10.78 9.62
CA GLN A 164 7.69 -10.75 9.70
C GLN A 164 8.31 -12.05 9.17
N ILE A 165 7.79 -13.21 9.59
CA ILE A 165 8.28 -14.52 9.11
C ILE A 165 8.16 -14.63 7.58
N ILE A 166 7.05 -14.14 7.00
CA ILE A 166 6.85 -14.14 5.55
C ILE A 166 7.87 -13.21 4.86
N LEU A 167 8.09 -12.01 5.40
CA LEU A 167 9.07 -11.07 4.87
C LEU A 167 10.48 -11.65 4.88
N GLU A 168 10.93 -12.20 6.01
CA GLU A 168 12.25 -12.82 6.17
C GLU A 168 12.44 -14.01 5.21
N LYS A 169 11.40 -14.83 5.02
CA LYS A 169 11.40 -15.96 4.06
C LYS A 169 11.70 -15.50 2.63
N TYR A 170 11.25 -14.31 2.22
CA TYR A 170 11.48 -13.78 0.88
C TYR A 170 12.65 -12.80 0.78
N GLY A 171 13.57 -12.87 1.75
CA GLY A 171 14.86 -12.17 1.69
C GLY A 171 14.81 -10.73 2.18
N PHE A 172 13.81 -10.35 2.95
CA PHE A 172 13.80 -9.08 3.65
C PHE A 172 14.50 -9.18 5.01
N ARG A 173 15.22 -8.14 5.38
CA ARG A 173 15.93 -7.98 6.65
C ARG A 173 15.57 -6.65 7.29
N GLU A 174 16.04 -6.43 8.52
CA GLU A 174 15.82 -5.19 9.26
C GLU A 174 14.32 -4.85 9.37
N VAL A 175 13.49 -5.88 9.57
CA VAL A 175 12.04 -5.74 9.64
C VAL A 175 11.65 -4.96 10.89
N GLN A 176 11.05 -3.79 10.71
CA GLN A 176 10.62 -2.91 11.80
C GLN A 176 9.14 -2.58 11.67
N PHE A 177 8.42 -2.67 12.78
CA PHE A 177 7.01 -2.31 12.87
C PHE A 177 6.82 -1.10 13.77
N VAL A 178 6.07 -0.12 13.28
CA VAL A 178 5.52 0.98 14.07
C VAL A 178 4.01 1.01 13.94
N THR A 179 3.32 1.70 14.84
CA THR A 179 1.90 2.00 14.67
C THR A 179 1.79 3.37 14.01
N ALA A 180 1.40 3.39 12.73
CA ALA A 180 1.26 4.61 11.95
C ALA A 180 0.03 5.43 12.36
N HIS A 181 -1.06 4.74 12.69
CA HIS A 181 -2.32 5.36 13.12
C HIS A 181 -3.15 4.39 13.95
N THR A 182 -4.16 4.90 14.65
CA THR A 182 -5.19 4.06 15.30
C THR A 182 -6.56 4.62 14.97
N ILE A 183 -7.37 3.84 14.27
CA ILE A 183 -8.75 4.19 13.98
C ILE A 183 -9.59 3.81 15.20
N ASN A 184 -10.39 4.77 15.70
CA ASN A 184 -11.36 4.51 16.75
C ASN A 184 -12.75 4.42 16.12
N LYS A 185 -13.43 3.31 16.32
CA LYS A 185 -14.84 3.11 15.94
C LYS A 185 -15.60 2.65 17.18
N GLU A 186 -16.57 3.44 17.59
CA GLU A 186 -17.32 3.19 18.81
C GLU A 186 -16.36 3.02 20.01
N GLU A 187 -16.38 1.88 20.69
CA GLU A 187 -15.50 1.56 21.82
C GLU A 187 -14.24 0.77 21.40
N LYS A 188 -14.08 0.44 20.10
CA LYS A 188 -12.98 -0.37 19.59
C LYS A 188 -11.87 0.46 18.97
N LYS A 189 -10.65 -0.06 19.09
CA LYS A 189 -9.44 0.52 18.50
C LYS A 189 -8.87 -0.42 17.46
N TYR A 190 -8.56 0.12 16.28
CA TYR A 190 -7.98 -0.62 15.17
C TYR A 190 -6.64 0.01 14.80
N PRO A 191 -5.52 -0.52 15.35
CA PRO A 191 -4.21 -0.02 15.00
C PRO A 191 -3.87 -0.34 13.56
N ILE A 192 -3.26 0.62 12.89
CA ILE A 192 -2.67 0.46 11.56
C ILE A 192 -1.17 0.43 11.76
N PHE A 193 -0.53 -0.68 11.40
CA PHE A 193 0.91 -0.73 11.42
C PHE A 193 1.49 -0.14 10.13
N LEU A 194 2.73 0.32 10.22
CA LEU A 194 3.66 0.43 9.10
C LEU A 194 4.80 -0.56 9.36
N VAL A 195 5.08 -1.44 8.42
CA VAL A 195 6.28 -2.26 8.40
C VAL A 195 7.25 -1.73 7.35
N THR A 196 8.50 -1.55 7.74
CA THR A 196 9.62 -1.28 6.83
C THR A 196 10.60 -2.43 6.88
N ALA A 197 11.21 -2.76 5.75
CA ALA A 197 12.26 -3.76 5.66
C ALA A 197 13.11 -3.53 4.41
N THR A 198 14.33 -4.05 4.41
CA THR A 198 15.31 -3.94 3.32
C THR A 198 15.45 -5.28 2.61
N LYS A 199 15.46 -5.28 1.29
CA LYS A 199 15.76 -6.44 0.43
C LYS A 199 17.24 -6.78 0.52
N ASN A 200 17.58 -8.06 0.70
CA ASN A 200 18.96 -8.56 0.60
C ASN A 200 19.56 -8.38 -0.79
#